data_d4fa18cee1ff7f29b4e2073f64bcb24f
#
_entry.id   d4fa18cee1ff7f29b4e2073f64bcb24f
#
_cell.length_a   1.000
_cell.length_b   1.000
_cell.length_c   1.000
_cell.angle_alpha   90.00
_cell.angle_beta   90.00
_cell.angle_gamma   90.00
#
_symmetry.space_group_name_H-M   'P 1'
#
loop_
_entity.id
_entity.type
_entity.pdbx_description
1 polymer ?
#
loop_
_entity_poly.entity_id
_entity_poly.type
_entity_poly.pdbx_seq_one_letter_code
_entity_poly.pdbx_strand_id
1 'polypeptide(L)'
;GFINFRVAQNARAAIVSQVLQEGEKFGRSNEFAGKSVLLEYVSANPTGPLHLGHARQGALGDVLANLLDSQGWKVSREFYYNDAGVQIGNLAMSVQVRCRQLQGESLELPENAYHGEYIVSIARDFLDKKPVIPHGGEPIESTGDYGDTDLIRRYSVAYLRNEQDDDLSALGVRFDNFFLESSLYTTGAVQKTVQAIIDAGYTYEADNALWLRTTAFEDLGNGLRDDKDRVMKKSDGTYTYFVPDVAYHLNKFSR
;
A
#
# COMPACT_ATOMS: atom_id res chain seq x y z
N GLY A 1 -13.00 43.54 1.50
CA GLY A 1 -11.96 44.54 1.21
C GLY A 1 -10.56 43.96 1.34
N PHE A 2 -9.56 44.62 0.78
CA PHE A 2 -8.16 44.22 0.90
C PHE A 2 -7.53 44.86 2.14
N ILE A 3 -6.66 44.09 2.82
CA ILE A 3 -5.81 44.65 3.88
C ILE A 3 -4.38 44.70 3.30
N ASN A 4 -3.83 45.94 3.24
CA ASN A 4 -2.49 46.16 2.72
C ASN A 4 -1.50 46.33 3.88
N PHE A 5 -0.41 45.58 3.84
CA PHE A 5 0.70 45.66 4.77
C PHE A 5 1.91 46.34 4.12
N ARG A 6 2.58 47.24 4.86
CA ARG A 6 3.89 47.78 4.48
C ARG A 6 4.93 47.23 5.45
N VAL A 7 5.85 46.43 4.92
CA VAL A 7 6.96 45.88 5.71
C VAL A 7 8.14 46.83 5.65
N ALA A 8 8.69 47.16 6.79
CA ALA A 8 9.88 48.04 6.88
C ALA A 8 11.10 47.38 6.18
N GLN A 9 11.95 48.19 5.58
CA GLN A 9 13.08 47.69 4.80
C GLN A 9 14.10 46.90 5.65
N ASN A 10 14.35 47.33 6.87
CA ASN A 10 15.21 46.62 7.82
C ASN A 10 14.66 45.25 8.22
N ALA A 11 13.33 45.08 8.33
CA ALA A 11 12.70 43.81 8.61
C ALA A 11 12.89 42.81 7.44
N ARG A 12 12.88 43.30 6.20
CA ARG A 12 13.21 42.47 5.02
C ARG A 12 14.65 42.03 5.03
N ALA A 13 15.58 42.89 5.39
CA ALA A 13 17.02 42.59 5.45
C ALA A 13 17.32 41.58 6.59
N ALA A 14 16.62 41.69 7.72
CA ALA A 14 16.79 40.80 8.86
C ALA A 14 16.45 39.34 8.54
N ILE A 15 15.43 39.11 7.68
CA ILE A 15 15.05 37.75 7.22
C ILE A 15 16.22 37.05 6.51
N VAL A 16 16.98 37.77 5.68
CA VAL A 16 18.14 37.17 4.98
C VAL A 16 19.19 36.70 5.97
N SER A 17 19.48 37.50 7.00
CA SER A 17 20.42 37.11 8.05
C SER A 17 19.91 35.91 8.85
N GLN A 18 18.63 35.85 9.13
CA GLN A 18 17.99 34.73 9.83
C GLN A 18 18.07 33.42 8.98
N VAL A 19 17.75 33.51 7.68
CA VAL A 19 17.87 32.35 6.76
C VAL A 19 19.30 31.82 6.74
N LEU A 20 20.29 32.71 6.63
CA LEU A 20 21.69 32.32 6.62
C LEU A 20 22.13 31.70 7.97
N GLN A 21 21.62 32.19 9.08
CA GLN A 21 21.94 31.68 10.42
C GLN A 21 21.28 30.34 10.71
N GLU A 22 20.00 30.17 10.35
CA GLU A 22 19.24 28.95 10.61
C GLU A 22 19.49 27.85 9.57
N GLY A 23 19.90 28.22 8.33
CA GLY A 23 20.19 27.30 7.25
C GLY A 23 19.01 26.37 6.96
N GLU A 24 19.22 25.07 6.97
CA GLU A 24 18.20 24.06 6.68
C GLU A 24 17.07 24.00 7.74
N LYS A 25 17.26 24.66 8.89
CA LYS A 25 16.24 24.72 9.93
C LYS A 25 15.26 25.87 9.73
N PHE A 26 15.57 26.80 8.81
CA PHE A 26 14.69 27.95 8.56
C PHE A 26 13.30 27.50 8.11
N GLY A 27 12.27 28.04 8.74
CA GLY A 27 10.87 27.70 8.48
C GLY A 27 10.36 26.44 9.19
N ARG A 28 11.20 25.74 9.96
CA ARG A 28 10.77 24.64 10.83
C ARG A 28 10.20 25.20 12.14
N SER A 29 9.21 24.50 12.67
CA SER A 29 8.64 24.82 14.00
C SER A 29 8.45 23.53 14.81
N ASN A 30 8.21 23.71 16.12
CA ASN A 30 7.86 22.63 17.03
C ASN A 30 6.42 22.78 17.56
N GLU A 31 5.57 23.47 16.80
CA GLU A 31 4.19 23.76 17.23
C GLU A 31 3.40 22.48 17.52
N PHE A 32 3.67 21.43 16.78
CA PHE A 32 2.99 20.15 16.94
C PHE A 32 3.88 19.07 17.58
N ALA A 33 4.92 19.47 18.31
CA ALA A 33 5.78 18.53 19.02
C ALA A 33 4.96 17.63 19.97
N GLY A 34 5.25 16.32 19.93
CA GLY A 34 4.52 15.30 20.70
C GLY A 34 3.27 14.75 20.01
N LYS A 35 2.88 15.28 18.86
CA LYS A 35 1.84 14.68 18.02
C LYS A 35 2.45 13.73 17.02
N SER A 36 1.74 12.63 16.71
CA SER A 36 2.13 11.65 15.69
C SER A 36 1.08 11.56 14.59
N VAL A 37 1.53 11.23 13.39
CA VAL A 37 0.69 10.97 12.24
C VAL A 37 1.27 9.82 11.43
N LEU A 38 0.42 8.91 10.98
CA LEU A 38 0.75 7.89 10.00
C LEU A 38 0.14 8.30 8.67
N LEU A 39 1.00 8.40 7.65
CA LEU A 39 0.60 8.68 6.28
C LEU A 39 0.80 7.44 5.43
N GLU A 40 -0.29 6.92 4.90
CA GLU A 40 -0.26 5.86 3.89
C GLU A 40 -0.45 6.47 2.51
N TYR A 41 0.43 6.15 1.57
CA TYR A 41 0.33 6.63 0.20
C TYR A 41 1.03 5.69 -0.78
N VAL A 42 0.73 5.84 -2.07
CA VAL A 42 1.06 4.92 -3.17
C VAL A 42 0.30 3.60 -3.05
N SER A 43 0.70 2.72 -2.13
CA SER A 43 0.04 1.45 -1.81
C SER A 43 -0.37 0.65 -3.05
N ALA A 44 0.59 0.50 -3.99
CA ALA A 44 0.39 -0.20 -5.24
C ALA A 44 0.49 -1.72 -5.03
N ASN A 45 -0.38 -2.48 -5.72
CA ASN A 45 -0.29 -3.93 -5.70
C ASN A 45 1.00 -4.40 -6.42
N PRO A 46 1.70 -5.42 -5.90
CA PRO A 46 2.91 -5.95 -6.51
C PRO A 46 2.59 -6.87 -7.71
N THR A 47 1.78 -6.36 -8.64
CA THR A 47 1.30 -7.08 -9.83
C THR A 47 1.76 -6.45 -11.14
N GLY A 48 2.55 -5.37 -11.07
CA GLY A 48 3.11 -4.68 -12.20
C GLY A 48 3.96 -3.47 -11.81
N PRO A 49 4.63 -2.86 -12.80
CA PRO A 49 5.39 -1.62 -12.62
C PRO A 49 4.52 -0.47 -12.12
N LEU A 50 5.16 0.51 -11.48
CA LEU A 50 4.50 1.76 -11.13
C LEU A 50 4.15 2.56 -12.40
N HIS A 51 3.12 3.38 -12.30
CA HIS A 51 2.71 4.26 -13.37
C HIS A 51 2.57 5.71 -12.86
N LEU A 52 2.34 6.64 -13.76
CA LEU A 52 2.28 8.08 -13.45
C LEU A 52 1.29 8.42 -12.31
N GLY A 53 0.20 7.67 -12.17
CA GLY A 53 -0.75 7.84 -11.06
C GLY A 53 -0.10 7.55 -9.70
N HIS A 54 0.73 6.51 -9.60
CA HIS A 54 1.49 6.18 -8.40
C HIS A 54 2.57 7.23 -8.10
N ALA A 55 3.27 7.72 -9.13
CA ALA A 55 4.25 8.78 -8.99
C ALA A 55 3.61 10.08 -8.43
N ARG A 56 2.40 10.42 -8.90
CA ARG A 56 1.63 11.56 -8.35
C ARG A 56 1.29 11.36 -6.87
N GLN A 57 0.84 10.17 -6.49
CA GLN A 57 0.54 9.86 -5.09
C GLN A 57 1.81 9.91 -4.23
N GLY A 58 2.92 9.37 -4.74
CA GLY A 58 4.22 9.41 -4.09
C GLY A 58 4.68 10.84 -3.81
N ALA A 59 4.67 11.70 -4.84
CA ALA A 59 5.06 13.10 -4.71
C ALA A 59 4.16 13.86 -3.71
N LEU A 60 2.84 13.67 -3.78
CA LEU A 60 1.90 14.31 -2.87
C LEU A 60 2.09 13.85 -1.42
N GLY A 61 2.20 12.53 -1.21
CA GLY A 61 2.36 11.95 0.12
C GLY A 61 3.68 12.36 0.77
N ASP A 62 4.78 12.34 0.01
CA ASP A 62 6.09 12.73 0.52
C ASP A 62 6.16 14.23 0.86
N VAL A 63 5.63 15.09 0.00
CA VAL A 63 5.55 16.54 0.30
C VAL A 63 4.71 16.79 1.56
N LEU A 64 3.56 16.11 1.71
CA LEU A 64 2.73 16.25 2.90
C LEU A 64 3.46 15.77 4.16
N ALA A 65 4.17 14.65 4.06
CA ALA A 65 4.98 14.12 5.14
C ALA A 65 6.06 15.12 5.57
N ASN A 66 6.78 15.71 4.60
CA ASN A 66 7.83 16.68 4.86
C ASN A 66 7.28 17.99 5.46
N LEU A 67 6.10 18.45 5.02
CA LEU A 67 5.44 19.61 5.60
C LEU A 67 5.06 19.37 7.07
N LEU A 68 4.48 18.23 7.38
CA LEU A 68 4.11 17.88 8.76
C LEU A 68 5.35 17.73 9.66
N ASP A 69 6.40 17.06 9.17
CA ASP A 69 7.67 16.95 9.87
C ASP A 69 8.28 18.32 10.14
N SER A 70 8.22 19.26 9.19
CA SER A 70 8.73 20.61 9.37
C SER A 70 8.00 21.40 10.47
N GLN A 71 6.79 20.98 10.84
CA GLN A 71 5.98 21.59 11.90
C GLN A 71 6.07 20.83 13.24
N GLY A 72 6.97 19.84 13.33
CA GLY A 72 7.25 19.12 14.57
C GLY A 72 6.42 17.87 14.80
N TRP A 73 5.63 17.42 13.83
CA TRP A 73 4.95 16.13 13.90
C TRP A 73 5.96 14.98 13.84
N LYS A 74 5.71 13.92 14.59
CA LYS A 74 6.35 12.62 14.35
C LYS A 74 5.61 11.92 13.21
N VAL A 75 6.18 11.97 12.01
CA VAL A 75 5.58 11.39 10.81
C VAL A 75 6.07 9.96 10.63
N SER A 76 5.14 9.03 10.36
CA SER A 76 5.41 7.66 9.93
C SER A 76 4.84 7.48 8.52
N ARG A 77 5.70 7.11 7.57
CA ARG A 77 5.35 6.88 6.16
C ARG A 77 5.12 5.40 5.94
N GLU A 78 3.96 5.03 5.46
CA GLU A 78 3.59 3.63 5.27
C GLU A 78 3.15 3.34 3.84
N PHE A 79 3.63 2.21 3.33
CA PHE A 79 3.19 1.61 2.08
C PHE A 79 2.45 0.31 2.41
N TYR A 80 1.24 0.15 1.91
CA TYR A 80 0.46 -1.07 2.07
C TYR A 80 0.59 -1.94 0.84
N TYR A 81 1.05 -3.19 1.02
CA TYR A 81 1.11 -4.19 -0.03
C TYR A 81 -0.05 -5.17 0.09
N ASN A 82 -0.90 -5.23 -0.93
CA ASN A 82 -1.83 -6.33 -1.10
C ASN A 82 -1.06 -7.51 -1.73
N ASP A 83 -0.38 -8.28 -0.88
CA ASP A 83 0.42 -9.45 -1.25
C ASP A 83 -0.38 -10.76 -1.16
N ALA A 84 -1.70 -10.68 -1.01
CA ALA A 84 -2.64 -11.78 -0.91
C ALA A 84 -3.76 -11.68 -1.95
N GLY A 85 -4.53 -12.76 -2.10
CA GLY A 85 -5.75 -12.73 -2.90
C GLY A 85 -5.59 -13.07 -4.38
N VAL A 86 -6.69 -12.86 -5.13
CA VAL A 86 -6.85 -13.33 -6.52
C VAL A 86 -5.84 -12.70 -7.48
N GLN A 87 -5.48 -11.44 -7.29
CA GLN A 87 -4.56 -10.73 -8.18
C GLN A 87 -3.16 -11.35 -8.15
N ILE A 88 -2.69 -11.75 -6.99
CA ILE A 88 -1.40 -12.42 -6.82
C ILE A 88 -1.42 -13.82 -7.46
N GLY A 89 -2.55 -14.53 -7.35
CA GLY A 89 -2.76 -15.80 -8.08
C GLY A 89 -2.70 -15.61 -9.60
N ASN A 90 -3.34 -14.57 -10.12
CA ASN A 90 -3.31 -14.22 -11.54
C ASN A 90 -1.89 -13.85 -12.01
N LEU A 91 -1.11 -13.15 -11.18
CA LEU A 91 0.31 -12.87 -11.47
C LEU A 91 1.10 -14.16 -11.62
N ALA A 92 1.02 -15.05 -10.64
CA ALA A 92 1.75 -16.32 -10.66
C ALA A 92 1.38 -17.17 -11.88
N MET A 93 0.08 -17.28 -12.19
CA MET A 93 -0.42 -17.97 -13.36
C MET A 93 0.11 -17.34 -14.66
N SER A 94 0.14 -16.01 -14.75
CA SER A 94 0.65 -15.29 -15.91
C SER A 94 2.12 -15.61 -16.18
N VAL A 95 2.95 -15.58 -15.13
CA VAL A 95 4.37 -15.93 -15.21
C VAL A 95 4.55 -17.41 -15.58
N GLN A 96 3.78 -18.32 -14.98
CA GLN A 96 3.81 -19.73 -15.31
C GLN A 96 3.51 -19.99 -16.79
N VAL A 97 2.46 -19.37 -17.34
CA VAL A 97 2.12 -19.51 -18.76
C VAL A 97 3.24 -18.97 -19.64
N ARG A 98 3.87 -17.85 -19.28
CA ARG A 98 5.01 -17.30 -20.02
C ARG A 98 6.23 -18.21 -19.95
N CYS A 99 6.51 -18.86 -18.81
CA CYS A 99 7.57 -19.86 -18.72
C CYS A 99 7.35 -21.01 -19.72
N ARG A 100 6.13 -21.53 -19.80
CA ARG A 100 5.77 -22.61 -20.74
C ARG A 100 5.89 -22.17 -22.19
N GLN A 101 5.44 -20.96 -22.53
CA GLN A 101 5.62 -20.39 -23.87
C GLN A 101 7.10 -20.24 -24.25
N LEU A 102 7.95 -19.79 -23.33
CA LEU A 102 9.40 -19.69 -23.55
C LEU A 102 10.07 -21.04 -23.73
N GLN A 103 9.46 -22.12 -23.22
CA GLN A 103 9.91 -23.51 -23.42
C GLN A 103 9.32 -24.15 -24.70
N GLY A 104 8.60 -23.38 -25.53
CA GLY A 104 8.10 -23.82 -26.82
C GLY A 104 6.67 -24.33 -26.85
N GLU A 105 5.94 -24.22 -25.72
CA GLU A 105 4.52 -24.59 -25.71
C GLU A 105 3.67 -23.51 -26.38
N SER A 106 2.71 -23.91 -27.22
CA SER A 106 1.73 -23.02 -27.84
C SER A 106 0.52 -22.87 -26.93
N LEU A 107 0.53 -21.86 -26.07
CA LEU A 107 -0.53 -21.58 -25.12
C LEU A 107 -1.02 -20.13 -25.28
N GLU A 108 -2.30 -19.92 -25.11
CA GLU A 108 -2.87 -18.56 -24.99
C GLU A 108 -2.86 -18.14 -23.53
N LEU A 109 -2.66 -16.84 -23.29
CA LEU A 109 -2.83 -16.27 -21.96
C LEU A 109 -4.33 -16.22 -21.62
N PRO A 110 -4.73 -16.66 -20.43
CA PRO A 110 -6.09 -16.49 -19.95
C PRO A 110 -6.52 -15.01 -19.92
N GLU A 111 -7.82 -14.76 -20.00
CA GLU A 111 -8.39 -13.39 -20.03
C GLU A 111 -7.98 -12.56 -18.80
N ASN A 112 -7.91 -13.21 -17.63
CA ASN A 112 -7.53 -12.57 -16.36
C ASN A 112 -6.00 -12.52 -16.11
N ALA A 113 -5.19 -12.86 -17.12
CA ALA A 113 -3.73 -12.81 -17.02
C ALA A 113 -3.18 -11.39 -17.22
N TYR A 114 -1.99 -11.15 -16.70
CA TYR A 114 -1.22 -9.94 -16.97
C TYR A 114 -0.42 -10.12 -18.28
N HIS A 115 -0.53 -9.14 -19.18
CA HIS A 115 -0.01 -9.25 -20.55
C HIS A 115 1.29 -8.44 -20.80
N GLY A 116 1.75 -7.65 -19.83
CA GLY A 116 2.91 -6.76 -19.99
C GLY A 116 4.23 -7.52 -20.24
N GLU A 117 5.18 -6.88 -20.92
CA GLU A 117 6.51 -7.42 -21.18
C GLU A 117 7.29 -7.77 -19.90
N TYR A 118 7.00 -7.07 -18.80
CA TYR A 118 7.60 -7.38 -17.48
C TYR A 118 7.32 -8.82 -17.04
N ILE A 119 6.16 -9.42 -17.39
CA ILE A 119 5.84 -10.82 -17.10
C ILE A 119 6.79 -11.76 -17.87
N VAL A 120 7.14 -11.40 -19.12
CA VAL A 120 8.11 -12.16 -19.90
C VAL A 120 9.51 -12.06 -19.29
N SER A 121 9.88 -10.88 -18.80
CA SER A 121 11.17 -10.68 -18.12
C SER A 121 11.26 -11.51 -16.83
N ILE A 122 10.22 -11.49 -15.99
CA ILE A 122 10.15 -12.31 -14.78
C ILE A 122 10.25 -13.80 -15.12
N ALA A 123 9.50 -14.27 -16.14
CA ALA A 123 9.51 -15.67 -16.55
C ALA A 123 10.89 -16.12 -17.06
N ARG A 124 11.58 -15.25 -17.82
CA ARG A 124 12.94 -15.53 -18.32
C ARG A 124 13.93 -15.62 -17.18
N ASP A 125 13.93 -14.63 -16.27
CA ASP A 125 14.85 -14.63 -15.13
C ASP A 125 14.59 -15.81 -14.19
N PHE A 126 13.32 -16.22 -14.03
CA PHE A 126 12.95 -17.42 -13.29
C PHE A 126 13.51 -18.70 -13.93
N LEU A 127 13.35 -18.86 -15.26
CA LEU A 127 13.89 -20.01 -16.00
C LEU A 127 15.43 -20.03 -16.01
N ASP A 128 16.06 -18.85 -16.08
CA ASP A 128 17.53 -18.68 -16.02
C ASP A 128 18.08 -18.92 -14.60
N LYS A 129 17.23 -19.23 -13.63
CA LYS A 129 17.56 -19.46 -12.21
C LYS A 129 18.26 -18.28 -11.55
N LYS A 130 17.92 -17.06 -11.97
CA LYS A 130 18.42 -15.85 -11.30
C LYS A 130 17.72 -15.69 -9.96
N PRO A 131 18.45 -15.40 -8.86
CA PRO A 131 17.81 -15.11 -7.59
C PRO A 131 17.15 -13.73 -7.62
N VAL A 132 16.08 -13.57 -6.86
CA VAL A 132 15.54 -12.27 -6.48
C VAL A 132 15.93 -12.00 -5.04
N ILE A 133 16.60 -10.87 -4.79
CA ILE A 133 17.01 -10.45 -3.45
C ILE A 133 16.06 -9.33 -3.01
N PRO A 134 15.03 -9.62 -2.18
CA PRO A 134 14.13 -8.59 -1.69
C PRO A 134 14.88 -7.55 -0.86
N HIS A 135 14.51 -6.28 -0.95
CA HIS A 135 15.07 -5.25 -0.09
C HIS A 135 14.81 -5.59 1.38
N GLY A 136 15.90 -5.83 2.13
CA GLY A 136 15.85 -6.22 3.54
C GLY A 136 15.38 -7.65 3.82
N GLY A 137 15.35 -8.54 2.80
CA GLY A 137 14.93 -9.93 2.93
C GLY A 137 15.99 -10.92 2.46
N GLU A 138 15.71 -12.21 2.70
CA GLU A 138 16.55 -13.31 2.21
C GLU A 138 16.34 -13.54 0.71
N PRO A 139 17.38 -13.98 -0.03
CA PRO A 139 17.26 -14.30 -1.45
C PRO A 139 16.20 -15.38 -1.70
N ILE A 140 15.41 -15.18 -2.76
CA ILE A 140 14.49 -16.17 -3.28
C ILE A 140 15.14 -16.80 -4.49
N GLU A 141 15.67 -18.01 -4.30
CA GLU A 141 16.30 -18.78 -5.35
C GLU A 141 15.25 -19.36 -6.30
N SER A 142 15.45 -19.20 -7.58
CA SER A 142 14.63 -19.89 -8.58
C SER A 142 15.21 -21.25 -8.91
N THR A 143 14.35 -22.27 -8.91
CA THR A 143 14.70 -23.61 -9.40
C THR A 143 14.57 -23.74 -10.91
N GLY A 144 13.86 -22.82 -11.56
CA GLY A 144 13.42 -22.92 -12.95
C GLY A 144 12.25 -23.91 -13.15
N ASP A 145 11.77 -24.53 -12.07
CA ASP A 145 10.61 -25.42 -12.12
C ASP A 145 9.31 -24.62 -12.12
N TYR A 146 8.76 -24.42 -13.29
CA TYR A 146 7.48 -23.71 -13.45
C TYR A 146 6.25 -24.54 -13.03
N GLY A 147 6.43 -25.77 -12.55
CA GLY A 147 5.39 -26.53 -11.85
C GLY A 147 5.17 -26.05 -10.42
N ASP A 148 6.18 -25.46 -9.79
CA ASP A 148 6.08 -24.89 -8.45
C ASP A 148 5.44 -23.48 -8.48
N THR A 149 4.10 -23.44 -8.46
CA THR A 149 3.33 -22.20 -8.51
C THR A 149 3.50 -21.33 -7.27
N ASP A 150 3.80 -21.91 -6.11
CA ASP A 150 4.05 -21.13 -4.89
C ASP A 150 5.39 -20.41 -4.95
N LEU A 151 6.43 -21.08 -5.47
CA LEU A 151 7.72 -20.44 -5.72
C LEU A 151 7.59 -19.32 -6.75
N ILE A 152 6.89 -19.55 -7.88
CA ILE A 152 6.63 -18.50 -8.88
C ILE A 152 5.92 -17.30 -8.23
N ARG A 153 4.91 -17.54 -7.41
CA ARG A 153 4.17 -16.50 -6.71
C ARG A 153 5.10 -15.65 -5.86
N ARG A 154 5.89 -16.26 -4.98
CA ARG A 154 6.82 -15.55 -4.08
C ARG A 154 7.89 -14.80 -4.87
N TYR A 155 8.43 -15.42 -5.88
CA TYR A 155 9.46 -14.86 -6.76
C TYR A 155 8.95 -13.62 -7.50
N SER A 156 7.77 -13.73 -8.14
CA SER A 156 7.19 -12.64 -8.93
C SER A 156 6.80 -11.43 -8.08
N VAL A 157 6.23 -11.67 -6.88
CA VAL A 157 5.92 -10.61 -5.93
C VAL A 157 7.19 -9.89 -5.48
N ALA A 158 8.24 -10.62 -5.11
CA ALA A 158 9.50 -10.02 -4.69
C ALA A 158 10.18 -9.24 -5.83
N TYR A 159 10.14 -9.78 -7.06
CA TYR A 159 10.68 -9.11 -8.25
C TYR A 159 10.03 -7.74 -8.47
N LEU A 160 8.70 -7.71 -8.49
CA LEU A 160 7.96 -6.48 -8.73
C LEU A 160 8.04 -5.49 -7.57
N ARG A 161 8.12 -5.97 -6.33
CA ARG A 161 8.36 -5.10 -5.18
C ARG A 161 9.70 -4.39 -5.28
N ASN A 162 10.76 -5.10 -5.64
CA ASN A 162 12.07 -4.48 -5.83
C ASN A 162 12.02 -3.40 -6.90
N GLU A 163 11.40 -3.69 -8.06
CA GLU A 163 11.24 -2.72 -9.14
C GLU A 163 10.47 -1.47 -8.66
N GLN A 164 9.38 -1.66 -7.93
CA GLN A 164 8.59 -0.55 -7.36
C GLN A 164 9.38 0.26 -6.33
N ASP A 165 10.14 -0.40 -5.46
CA ASP A 165 10.96 0.25 -4.43
C ASP A 165 12.13 1.05 -5.06
N ASP A 166 12.73 0.52 -6.14
CA ASP A 166 13.77 1.20 -6.91
C ASP A 166 13.22 2.45 -7.60
N ASP A 167 12.05 2.36 -8.23
CA ASP A 167 11.36 3.46 -8.87
C ASP A 167 11.02 4.58 -7.87
N LEU A 168 10.48 4.22 -6.71
CA LEU A 168 10.15 5.17 -5.65
C LEU A 168 11.40 5.83 -5.08
N SER A 169 12.47 5.06 -4.89
CA SER A 169 13.76 5.56 -4.44
C SER A 169 14.38 6.54 -5.44
N ALA A 170 14.27 6.24 -6.74
CA ALA A 170 14.71 7.13 -7.81
C ALA A 170 13.90 8.44 -7.86
N LEU A 171 12.61 8.39 -7.51
CA LEU A 171 11.76 9.57 -7.35
C LEU A 171 12.07 10.36 -6.06
N GLY A 172 12.89 9.81 -5.15
CA GLY A 172 13.20 10.40 -3.84
C GLY A 172 12.16 10.10 -2.75
N VAL A 173 11.18 9.25 -3.05
CA VAL A 173 10.13 8.84 -2.10
C VAL A 173 10.61 7.65 -1.28
N ARG A 174 10.45 7.72 0.05
CA ARG A 174 10.88 6.67 0.98
C ARG A 174 9.79 6.39 2.01
N PHE A 175 9.74 5.14 2.47
CA PHE A 175 8.80 4.68 3.48
C PHE A 175 9.53 4.16 4.71
N ASP A 176 8.91 4.35 5.88
CA ASP A 176 9.41 3.84 7.15
C ASP A 176 8.90 2.42 7.40
N ASN A 177 7.74 2.09 6.83
CA ASN A 177 7.10 0.79 6.99
C ASN A 177 6.43 0.31 5.71
N PHE A 178 6.61 -0.97 5.41
CA PHE A 178 5.91 -1.70 4.36
C PHE A 178 4.98 -2.73 5.01
N PHE A 179 3.69 -2.42 5.03
CA PHE A 179 2.70 -3.27 5.64
C PHE A 179 2.20 -4.34 4.65
N LEU A 180 2.23 -5.60 5.04
CA LEU A 180 1.76 -6.72 4.22
C LEU A 180 0.34 -7.12 4.63
N GLU A 181 -0.60 -7.14 3.69
CA GLU A 181 -1.97 -7.61 3.94
C GLU A 181 -2.01 -9.04 4.48
N SER A 182 -1.15 -9.91 3.96
CA SER A 182 -1.04 -11.31 4.42
C SER A 182 -0.78 -11.42 5.92
N SER A 183 -0.15 -10.41 6.55
CA SER A 183 0.10 -10.38 7.98
C SER A 183 -1.18 -10.28 8.81
N LEU A 184 -2.24 -9.68 8.28
CA LEU A 184 -3.55 -9.60 8.95
C LEU A 184 -4.21 -10.97 9.10
N TYR A 185 -3.96 -11.85 8.14
CA TYR A 185 -4.48 -13.24 8.17
C TYR A 185 -3.62 -14.13 9.06
N THR A 186 -2.30 -14.06 8.91
CA THR A 186 -1.37 -14.93 9.67
C THR A 186 -1.34 -14.62 11.15
N THR A 187 -1.60 -13.38 11.55
CA THR A 187 -1.71 -12.96 12.96
C THR A 187 -3.09 -13.16 13.54
N GLY A 188 -4.08 -13.54 12.74
CA GLY A 188 -5.48 -13.66 13.13
C GLY A 188 -6.17 -12.30 13.37
N ALA A 189 -5.60 -11.20 12.88
CA ALA A 189 -6.18 -9.86 13.05
C ALA A 189 -7.55 -9.74 12.36
N VAL A 190 -7.70 -10.33 11.17
CA VAL A 190 -8.99 -10.37 10.45
C VAL A 190 -10.07 -11.03 11.29
N GLN A 191 -9.79 -12.23 11.84
CA GLN A 191 -10.76 -12.98 12.67
C GLN A 191 -11.13 -12.22 13.95
N LYS A 192 -10.14 -11.64 14.62
CA LYS A 192 -10.35 -10.82 15.83
C LYS A 192 -11.21 -9.59 15.52
N THR A 193 -10.98 -8.94 14.39
CA THR A 193 -11.77 -7.78 13.95
C THR A 193 -13.22 -8.17 13.70
N VAL A 194 -13.46 -9.28 12.99
CA VAL A 194 -14.82 -9.77 12.74
C VAL A 194 -15.53 -10.06 14.07
N GLN A 195 -14.86 -10.76 14.99
CA GLN A 195 -15.45 -11.07 16.29
C GLN A 195 -15.78 -9.81 17.09
N ALA A 196 -14.88 -8.81 17.09
CA ALA A 196 -15.13 -7.54 17.79
C ALA A 196 -16.36 -6.79 17.23
N ILE A 197 -16.58 -6.83 15.91
CA ILE A 197 -17.75 -6.20 15.28
C ILE A 197 -19.03 -6.99 15.62
N ILE A 198 -18.97 -8.32 15.68
CA ILE A 198 -20.07 -9.18 16.12
C ILE A 198 -20.44 -8.86 17.57
N ASP A 199 -19.45 -8.83 18.46
CA ASP A 199 -19.64 -8.59 19.90
C ASP A 199 -20.21 -7.18 20.15
N ALA A 200 -19.91 -6.23 19.29
CA ALA A 200 -20.46 -4.88 19.33
C ALA A 200 -21.93 -4.80 18.85
N GLY A 201 -22.50 -5.90 18.33
CA GLY A 201 -23.91 -5.97 17.93
C GLY A 201 -24.26 -5.30 16.59
N TYR A 202 -23.26 -4.98 15.77
CA TYR A 202 -23.46 -4.30 14.48
C TYR A 202 -23.61 -5.27 13.30
N THR A 203 -23.78 -6.57 13.54
CA THR A 203 -23.88 -7.57 12.49
C THR A 203 -25.23 -8.29 12.50
N TYR A 204 -25.55 -8.96 11.40
CA TYR A 204 -26.63 -9.92 11.28
C TYR A 204 -26.30 -10.94 10.20
N GLU A 205 -26.96 -12.09 10.24
CA GLU A 205 -26.87 -13.14 9.21
C GLU A 205 -28.06 -13.07 8.26
N ALA A 206 -27.79 -13.08 6.96
CA ALA A 206 -28.79 -13.22 5.91
C ALA A 206 -28.15 -13.92 4.70
N ASP A 207 -28.91 -14.76 3.99
CA ASP A 207 -28.48 -15.49 2.79
C ASP A 207 -27.16 -16.29 2.97
N ASN A 208 -27.01 -16.89 4.14
CA ASN A 208 -25.78 -17.59 4.58
C ASN A 208 -24.52 -16.71 4.57
N ALA A 209 -24.66 -15.41 4.66
CA ALA A 209 -23.58 -14.44 4.71
C ALA A 209 -23.69 -13.61 6.01
N LEU A 210 -22.53 -13.11 6.48
CA LEU A 210 -22.47 -12.18 7.60
C LEU A 210 -22.42 -10.75 7.08
N TRP A 211 -23.35 -9.93 7.55
CA TRP A 211 -23.53 -8.55 7.13
C TRP A 211 -23.20 -7.56 8.25
N LEU A 212 -22.64 -6.42 7.91
CA LEU A 212 -22.48 -5.26 8.77
C LEU A 212 -23.62 -4.27 8.51
N ARG A 213 -24.26 -3.80 9.58
CA ARG A 213 -25.32 -2.78 9.55
C ARG A 213 -24.75 -1.39 9.33
N THR A 214 -24.15 -1.13 8.17
CA THR A 214 -23.58 0.20 7.88
C THR A 214 -24.63 1.28 7.82
N THR A 215 -25.88 0.95 7.46
CA THR A 215 -27.00 1.89 7.45
C THR A 215 -27.44 2.36 8.84
N ALA A 216 -27.03 1.63 9.91
CA ALA A 216 -27.33 2.00 11.30
C ALA A 216 -26.38 3.06 11.88
N PHE A 217 -25.25 3.34 11.20
CA PHE A 217 -24.32 4.35 11.66
C PHE A 217 -24.87 5.76 11.33
N GLU A 218 -24.88 6.60 12.35
CA GLU A 218 -25.29 7.99 12.18
C GLU A 218 -24.29 8.75 11.32
N ASP A 219 -24.79 9.74 10.59
CA ASP A 219 -23.94 10.69 9.87
C ASP A 219 -23.09 11.49 10.86
N LEU A 220 -21.77 11.30 10.81
CA LEU A 220 -20.81 12.05 11.63
C LEU A 220 -20.60 13.50 11.16
N GLY A 221 -21.56 14.07 10.43
CA GLY A 221 -21.58 15.49 10.06
C GLY A 221 -21.03 15.80 8.67
N ASN A 222 -20.74 14.76 7.85
CA ASN A 222 -20.28 14.92 6.47
C ASN A 222 -21.35 14.63 5.40
N GLY A 223 -22.60 14.32 5.82
CA GLY A 223 -23.72 14.00 4.92
C GLY A 223 -23.62 12.65 4.22
N LEU A 224 -22.60 11.85 4.55
CA LEU A 224 -22.36 10.54 3.93
C LEU A 224 -22.95 9.44 4.83
N ARG A 225 -24.11 8.92 4.43
CA ARG A 225 -24.65 7.67 4.98
C ARG A 225 -24.46 6.56 3.94
N ASP A 226 -24.14 5.36 4.43
CA ASP A 226 -24.21 4.19 3.56
C ASP A 226 -25.70 3.93 3.21
N ASP A 227 -25.97 3.74 1.95
CA ASP A 227 -27.33 3.48 1.42
C ASP A 227 -27.74 2.01 1.57
N LYS A 228 -26.80 1.13 1.89
CA LYS A 228 -27.00 -0.31 2.05
C LYS A 228 -25.97 -0.93 2.99
N ASP A 229 -26.37 -2.00 3.67
CA ASP A 229 -25.49 -2.79 4.50
C ASP A 229 -24.43 -3.53 3.67
N ARG A 230 -23.30 -3.85 4.30
CA ARG A 230 -22.14 -4.43 3.62
C ARG A 230 -21.91 -5.88 4.04
N VAL A 231 -21.64 -6.75 3.07
CA VAL A 231 -21.26 -8.13 3.34
C VAL A 231 -19.83 -8.15 3.90
N MET A 232 -19.65 -8.76 5.06
CA MET A 232 -18.35 -9.00 5.67
C MET A 232 -17.80 -10.37 5.28
N LYS A 233 -18.62 -11.41 5.39
CA LYS A 233 -18.26 -12.80 5.07
C LYS A 233 -19.31 -13.37 4.14
N LYS A 234 -18.86 -13.89 3.01
CA LYS A 234 -19.73 -14.48 1.98
C LYS A 234 -20.21 -15.87 2.41
N SER A 235 -21.21 -16.39 1.69
CA SER A 235 -21.77 -17.73 1.89
C SER A 235 -20.75 -18.86 1.69
N ASP A 236 -19.69 -18.63 0.89
CA ASP A 236 -18.58 -19.57 0.71
C ASP A 236 -17.54 -19.53 1.85
N GLY A 237 -17.77 -18.71 2.88
CA GLY A 237 -16.90 -18.54 4.02
C GLY A 237 -15.74 -17.57 3.84
N THR A 238 -15.57 -16.97 2.64
CA THR A 238 -14.52 -15.99 2.37
C THR A 238 -14.91 -14.60 2.85
N TYR A 239 -13.92 -13.81 3.27
CA TYR A 239 -14.13 -12.41 3.62
C TYR A 239 -14.15 -11.53 2.37
N THR A 240 -14.92 -10.44 2.43
CA THR A 240 -14.86 -9.37 1.44
C THR A 240 -13.65 -8.47 1.72
N TYR A 241 -13.24 -7.65 0.75
CA TYR A 241 -12.15 -6.68 0.91
C TYR A 241 -12.34 -5.71 2.08
N PHE A 242 -13.58 -5.46 2.45
CA PHE A 242 -13.92 -4.56 3.56
C PHE A 242 -13.31 -4.99 4.90
N VAL A 243 -13.27 -6.30 5.18
CA VAL A 243 -12.82 -6.81 6.50
C VAL A 243 -11.32 -6.62 6.74
N PRO A 244 -10.41 -7.01 5.82
CA PRO A 244 -9.00 -6.71 5.98
C PRO A 244 -8.71 -5.20 6.05
N ASP A 245 -9.47 -4.36 5.34
CA ASP A 245 -9.33 -2.91 5.44
C ASP A 245 -9.64 -2.40 6.86
N VAL A 246 -10.73 -2.88 7.47
CA VAL A 246 -11.07 -2.54 8.87
C VAL A 246 -9.98 -3.03 9.83
N ALA A 247 -9.50 -4.27 9.66
CA ALA A 247 -8.44 -4.82 10.49
C ALA A 247 -7.14 -4.01 10.37
N TYR A 248 -6.82 -3.57 9.17
CA TYR A 248 -5.67 -2.71 8.92
C TYR A 248 -5.83 -1.33 9.58
N HIS A 249 -7.00 -0.70 9.50
CA HIS A 249 -7.26 0.58 10.18
C HIS A 249 -7.15 0.45 11.69
N LEU A 250 -7.67 -0.63 12.30
CA LEU A 250 -7.47 -0.90 13.72
C LEU A 250 -5.97 -1.03 14.07
N ASN A 251 -5.20 -1.69 13.21
CA ASN A 251 -3.74 -1.78 13.38
C ASN A 251 -3.08 -0.41 13.31
N LYS A 252 -3.45 0.46 12.34
CA LYS A 252 -2.95 1.83 12.25
C LYS A 252 -3.21 2.64 13.53
N PHE A 253 -4.44 2.59 14.04
CA PHE A 253 -4.82 3.33 15.25
C PHE A 253 -4.17 2.80 16.53
N SER A 254 -3.62 1.61 16.51
CA SER A 254 -2.88 1.03 17.66
C SER A 254 -1.41 1.43 17.73
N ARG A 255 -0.91 2.09 16.70
CA ARG A 255 0.51 2.51 16.53
C ARG A 255 0.70 4.04 16.50
#